data_563fbca41cae98e1c284a5252a78b89f
#
_entry.id   563fbca41cae98e1c284a5252a78b89f
#
_cell.length_a   1.000
_cell.length_b   1.000
_cell.length_c   1.000
_cell.angle_alpha   90.00
_cell.angle_beta   90.00
_cell.angle_gamma   90.00
#
_symmetry.space_group_name_H-M   'P 1'
#
loop_
_entity.id
_entity.type
_entity.pdbx_description
1 polymer ?
#
loop_
_entity_poly.entity_id
_entity_poly.type
_entity_poly.pdbx_seq_one_letter_code
_entity_poly.pdbx_strand_id
1 'polypeptide(L)'
;RPEETQETFRNTLASRLPENSRAEGAPDDDRWMATGDLGVIIDDEIYITGRLKDLIVIAGRNHYPQDIEYTVNHASEHIRPAAIAAFAIEGDDVEKLVILAERDLGRDPSGDAEAIEAIRAAVTSAHGVVPSDIKIVDVDAIARSSSGKIARRVARRHYLGEAE
;
A
#
# COMPACT_ATOMS: atom_id res chain seq x y z
N ARG A 1 -10.13 -21.42 12.39
CA ARG A 1 -9.99 -21.57 10.94
C ARG A 1 -8.70 -22.35 10.66
N PRO A 2 -8.79 -23.69 10.48
CA PRO A 2 -7.60 -24.56 10.35
C PRO A 2 -6.76 -24.25 9.11
N GLU A 3 -7.40 -23.92 7.98
CA GLU A 3 -6.72 -23.60 6.70
C GLU A 3 -5.88 -22.34 6.82
N GLU A 4 -6.42 -21.25 7.34
CA GLU A 4 -5.67 -20.00 7.56
C GLU A 4 -4.50 -20.18 8.53
N THR A 5 -4.65 -21.03 9.53
CA THR A 5 -3.57 -21.37 10.46
C THR A 5 -2.45 -22.11 9.75
N GLN A 6 -2.80 -23.02 8.85
CA GLN A 6 -1.82 -23.78 8.07
C GLN A 6 -1.08 -22.86 7.09
N GLU A 7 -1.79 -22.02 6.36
CA GLU A 7 -1.21 -21.04 5.43
C GLU A 7 -0.31 -20.03 6.12
N THR A 8 -0.60 -19.68 7.37
CA THR A 8 0.19 -18.69 8.11
C THR A 8 1.40 -19.30 8.81
N PHE A 9 1.24 -20.46 9.46
CA PHE A 9 2.22 -20.98 10.43
C PHE A 9 2.89 -22.28 10.03
N ARG A 10 2.61 -22.84 8.86
CA ARG A 10 3.19 -24.12 8.39
C ARG A 10 3.74 -24.03 6.98
N ASN A 11 4.49 -22.96 6.74
CA ASN A 11 5.12 -22.77 5.44
C ASN A 11 6.51 -23.41 5.41
N THR A 12 6.90 -23.89 4.24
CA THR A 12 8.26 -24.26 3.91
C THR A 12 8.96 -23.08 3.23
N LEU A 13 10.26 -22.96 3.40
CA LEU A 13 11.05 -21.97 2.67
C LEU A 13 11.21 -22.41 1.22
N ALA A 14 10.89 -21.51 0.27
CA ALA A 14 11.11 -21.76 -1.16
C ALA A 14 12.61 -21.84 -1.49
N SER A 15 13.42 -21.03 -0.81
CA SER A 15 14.88 -21.07 -0.86
C SER A 15 15.44 -20.68 0.49
N ARG A 16 16.66 -21.10 0.78
CA ARG A 16 17.37 -20.76 2.02
C ARG A 16 18.54 -19.85 1.73
N LEU A 17 18.72 -18.88 2.59
CA LEU A 17 19.97 -18.14 2.67
C LEU A 17 21.08 -19.05 3.22
N PRO A 18 22.37 -18.69 3.08
CA PRO A 18 23.49 -19.43 3.66
C PRO A 18 23.29 -19.74 5.15
N GLU A 19 23.87 -20.83 5.64
CA GLU A 19 23.68 -21.30 7.04
C GLU A 19 23.98 -20.23 8.09
N ASN A 20 24.97 -19.39 7.85
CA ASN A 20 25.34 -18.30 8.75
C ASN A 20 24.31 -17.17 8.86
N SER A 21 23.28 -17.18 8.01
CA SER A 21 22.19 -16.17 8.04
C SER A 21 20.98 -16.62 8.86
N ARG A 22 21.04 -17.79 9.52
CA ARG A 22 19.93 -18.30 10.34
C ARG A 22 20.10 -17.96 11.81
N ALA A 23 18.97 -17.70 12.46
CA ALA A 23 18.95 -17.66 13.92
C ALA A 23 19.23 -19.05 14.49
N GLU A 24 19.99 -19.13 15.58
CA GLU A 24 20.20 -20.36 16.32
C GLU A 24 18.85 -20.96 16.76
N GLY A 25 18.66 -22.26 16.53
CA GLY A 25 17.40 -22.95 16.85
C GLY A 25 16.26 -22.72 15.87
N ALA A 26 16.50 -22.07 14.72
CA ALA A 26 15.50 -21.92 13.68
C ALA A 26 15.04 -23.31 13.17
N PRO A 27 13.71 -23.51 12.92
CA PRO A 27 13.19 -24.78 12.44
C PRO A 27 13.74 -25.12 11.05
N ASP A 28 13.91 -26.42 10.80
CA ASP A 28 14.54 -26.88 9.57
C ASP A 28 13.68 -26.63 8.33
N ASP A 29 12.42 -27.05 8.28
CA ASP A 29 11.69 -27.01 7.00
C ASP A 29 10.19 -26.73 7.03
N ASP A 30 9.45 -26.84 8.15
CA ASP A 30 8.01 -26.98 8.07
C ASP A 30 7.17 -26.09 9.01
N ARG A 31 7.76 -25.08 9.62
CA ARG A 31 7.08 -24.25 10.61
C ARG A 31 7.45 -22.78 10.53
N TRP A 32 7.52 -22.27 9.33
CA TRP A 32 7.78 -20.85 9.09
C TRP A 32 6.47 -20.07 9.04
N MET A 33 6.47 -18.91 9.69
CA MET A 33 5.34 -17.98 9.63
C MET A 33 5.47 -17.10 8.39
N ALA A 34 4.45 -17.11 7.54
CA ALA A 34 4.31 -16.13 6.46
C ALA A 34 3.74 -14.85 7.04
N THR A 35 4.55 -13.81 7.23
CA THR A 35 4.10 -12.50 7.75
C THR A 35 3.25 -11.75 6.74
N GLY A 36 3.42 -12.05 5.45
CA GLY A 36 2.84 -11.32 4.33
C GLY A 36 3.55 -9.99 4.04
N ASP A 37 4.68 -9.75 4.71
CA ASP A 37 5.52 -8.60 4.46
C ASP A 37 6.59 -8.92 3.40
N LEU A 38 6.95 -7.94 2.59
CA LEU A 38 8.06 -7.96 1.64
C LEU A 38 9.26 -7.28 2.29
N GLY A 39 10.43 -7.84 2.07
CA GLY A 39 11.66 -7.28 2.59
C GLY A 39 12.87 -7.60 1.73
N VAL A 40 13.96 -6.91 1.97
CA VAL A 40 15.27 -7.11 1.37
C VAL A 40 16.33 -7.14 2.46
N ILE A 41 17.37 -7.93 2.25
CA ILE A 41 18.55 -7.94 3.14
C ILE A 41 19.67 -7.21 2.39
N ILE A 42 20.22 -6.19 3.02
CA ILE A 42 21.35 -5.40 2.51
C ILE A 42 22.35 -5.25 3.68
N ASP A 43 23.59 -5.65 3.44
CA ASP A 43 24.67 -5.58 4.45
C ASP A 43 24.28 -6.22 5.80
N ASP A 44 23.66 -7.40 5.76
CA ASP A 44 23.15 -8.17 6.90
C ASP A 44 22.01 -7.49 7.69
N GLU A 45 21.46 -6.38 7.21
CA GLU A 45 20.29 -5.73 7.78
C GLU A 45 19.01 -6.03 6.99
N ILE A 46 17.87 -6.19 7.69
CA ILE A 46 16.57 -6.46 7.09
C ILE A 46 15.80 -5.15 6.94
N TYR A 47 15.40 -4.86 5.71
CA TYR A 47 14.54 -3.74 5.36
C TYR A 47 13.18 -4.24 4.93
N ILE A 48 12.12 -3.86 5.65
CA ILE A 48 10.74 -4.16 5.26
C ILE A 48 10.29 -3.14 4.23
N THR A 49 10.01 -3.60 3.01
CA THR A 49 9.66 -2.73 1.88
C THR A 49 8.16 -2.58 1.69
N GLY A 50 7.33 -3.46 2.26
CA GLY A 50 5.87 -3.34 2.15
C GLY A 50 5.14 -4.62 2.50
N ARG A 51 3.86 -4.69 2.12
CA ARG A 51 3.04 -5.90 2.25
C ARG A 51 2.71 -6.49 0.90
N LEU A 52 2.83 -7.80 0.77
CA LEU A 52 2.53 -8.51 -0.47
C LEU A 52 1.09 -8.25 -0.97
N LYS A 53 0.12 -8.24 -0.04
CA LYS A 53 -1.30 -8.02 -0.35
C LYS A 53 -1.67 -6.57 -0.66
N ASP A 54 -0.79 -5.61 -0.38
CA ASP A 54 -1.00 -4.20 -0.65
C ASP A 54 -0.25 -3.76 -1.93
N LEU A 55 0.61 -4.64 -2.48
CA LEU A 55 1.38 -4.34 -3.68
C LEU A 55 0.45 -4.06 -4.86
N ILE A 56 0.67 -2.97 -5.55
CA ILE A 56 -0.06 -2.56 -6.73
C ILE A 56 0.72 -3.04 -7.96
N VAL A 57 0.08 -3.86 -8.82
CA VAL A 57 0.74 -4.42 -10.02
C VAL A 57 0.06 -3.87 -11.26
N ILE A 58 0.68 -2.90 -11.92
CA ILE A 58 0.14 -2.28 -13.14
C ILE A 58 1.07 -2.54 -14.31
N ALA A 59 0.54 -3.10 -15.39
CA ALA A 59 1.29 -3.45 -16.58
C ALA A 59 2.58 -4.24 -16.28
N GLY A 60 2.52 -5.18 -15.34
CA GLY A 60 3.65 -6.03 -14.93
C GLY A 60 4.71 -5.34 -14.08
N ARG A 61 4.48 -4.10 -13.64
CA ARG A 61 5.36 -3.37 -12.73
C ARG A 61 4.78 -3.28 -11.34
N ASN A 62 5.62 -3.54 -10.35
CA ASN A 62 5.27 -3.43 -8.94
C ASN A 62 5.40 -1.99 -8.46
N HIS A 63 4.35 -1.48 -7.81
CA HIS A 63 4.34 -0.19 -7.15
C HIS A 63 3.99 -0.37 -5.68
N TYR A 64 4.78 0.20 -4.80
CA TYR A 64 4.50 0.18 -3.37
C TYR A 64 3.55 1.35 -3.02
N PRO A 65 2.39 1.08 -2.41
CA PRO A 65 1.43 2.13 -2.04
C PRO A 65 2.05 3.28 -1.26
N GLN A 66 2.93 2.97 -0.30
CA GLN A 66 3.58 3.97 0.53
C GLN A 66 4.46 4.95 -0.26
N ASP A 67 5.09 4.52 -1.36
CA ASP A 67 5.92 5.39 -2.19
C ASP A 67 5.03 6.36 -2.98
N ILE A 68 3.88 5.88 -3.48
CA ILE A 68 2.87 6.70 -4.13
C ILE A 68 2.29 7.70 -3.12
N GLU A 69 1.90 7.23 -1.94
CA GLU A 69 1.35 8.07 -0.86
C GLU A 69 2.35 9.15 -0.41
N TYR A 70 3.64 8.80 -0.33
CA TYR A 70 4.69 9.76 -0.06
C TYR A 70 4.75 10.85 -1.14
N THR A 71 4.69 10.48 -2.41
CA THR A 71 4.68 11.44 -3.53
C THR A 71 3.44 12.35 -3.46
N VAL A 72 2.27 11.79 -3.20
CA VAL A 72 1.01 12.56 -3.06
C VAL A 72 1.09 13.55 -1.91
N ASN A 73 1.67 13.12 -0.77
CA ASN A 73 1.83 13.96 0.43
C ASN A 73 2.66 15.22 0.17
N HIS A 74 3.53 15.20 -0.84
CA HIS A 74 4.40 16.32 -1.21
C HIS A 74 3.93 17.06 -2.48
N ALA A 75 2.86 16.58 -3.12
CA ALA A 75 2.38 17.17 -4.38
C ALA A 75 1.56 18.45 -4.17
N SER A 76 0.89 18.59 -3.05
CA SER A 76 0.03 19.74 -2.78
C SER A 76 -0.17 19.95 -1.28
N GLU A 77 -0.04 21.20 -0.81
CA GLU A 77 -0.39 21.61 0.56
C GLU A 77 -1.90 21.56 0.84
N HIS A 78 -2.71 21.26 -0.17
CA HIS A 78 -4.15 21.08 -0.03
C HIS A 78 -4.52 19.76 0.62
N ILE A 79 -3.57 18.81 0.67
CA ILE A 79 -3.75 17.46 1.18
C ILE A 79 -3.24 17.34 2.60
N ARG A 80 -4.07 16.74 3.46
CA ARG A 80 -3.73 16.45 4.85
C ARG A 80 -2.58 15.44 4.92
N PRO A 81 -1.48 15.75 5.61
CA PRO A 81 -0.34 14.86 5.75
C PRO A 81 -0.72 13.49 6.33
N ALA A 82 -0.15 12.42 5.80
CA ALA A 82 -0.37 11.03 6.21
C ALA A 82 -1.85 10.58 6.22
N ALA A 83 -2.69 11.22 5.39
CA ALA A 83 -4.10 10.89 5.23
C ALA A 83 -4.42 10.55 3.76
N ILE A 84 -3.66 9.61 3.21
CA ILE A 84 -3.71 9.20 1.81
C ILE A 84 -3.79 7.69 1.74
N ALA A 85 -4.61 7.17 0.84
CA ALA A 85 -4.69 5.74 0.52
C ALA A 85 -4.51 5.52 -0.97
N ALA A 86 -3.45 4.83 -1.37
CA ALA A 86 -3.24 4.38 -2.73
C ALA A 86 -3.50 2.87 -2.82
N PHE A 87 -4.28 2.43 -3.80
CA PHE A 87 -4.60 1.02 -4.02
C PHE A 87 -4.97 0.74 -5.47
N ALA A 88 -4.90 -0.52 -5.84
CA ALA A 88 -5.37 -0.98 -7.15
C ALA A 88 -6.83 -1.45 -7.09
N ILE A 89 -7.52 -1.24 -8.20
CA ILE A 89 -8.81 -1.87 -8.50
C ILE A 89 -8.71 -2.64 -9.80
N GLU A 90 -9.57 -3.63 -9.99
CA GLU A 90 -9.66 -4.37 -11.24
C GLU A 90 -10.05 -3.43 -12.39
N GLY A 91 -9.40 -3.56 -13.52
CA GLY A 91 -9.75 -2.93 -14.79
C GLY A 91 -10.07 -4.01 -15.83
N ASP A 92 -10.38 -3.60 -17.05
CA ASP A 92 -10.79 -4.53 -18.10
C ASP A 92 -9.67 -5.49 -18.50
N ASP A 93 -8.42 -4.98 -18.60
CA ASP A 93 -7.24 -5.78 -18.98
C ASP A 93 -6.10 -5.66 -17.96
N VAL A 94 -6.06 -4.57 -17.21
CA VAL A 94 -5.00 -4.29 -16.23
C VAL A 94 -5.57 -3.61 -14.99
N GLU A 95 -4.91 -3.78 -13.88
CA GLU A 95 -5.25 -3.05 -12.65
C GLU A 95 -5.14 -1.53 -12.86
N LYS A 96 -6.00 -0.79 -12.19
CA LYS A 96 -6.09 0.67 -12.23
C LYS A 96 -5.71 1.26 -10.88
N LEU A 97 -4.82 2.25 -10.89
CA LEU A 97 -4.45 2.98 -9.67
C LEU A 97 -5.54 3.96 -9.27
N VAL A 98 -5.99 3.86 -8.03
CA VAL A 98 -6.88 4.82 -7.38
C VAL A 98 -6.16 5.45 -6.19
N ILE A 99 -6.36 6.75 -6.01
CA ILE A 99 -5.82 7.53 -4.89
C ILE A 99 -6.96 8.23 -4.19
N LEU A 100 -7.09 8.01 -2.88
CA LEU A 100 -7.93 8.81 -1.99
C LEU A 100 -7.01 9.67 -1.12
N ALA A 101 -7.32 10.95 -1.00
CA ALA A 101 -6.56 11.87 -0.15
C ALA A 101 -7.53 12.75 0.65
N GLU A 102 -7.30 12.91 1.93
CA GLU A 102 -8.08 13.83 2.74
C GLU A 102 -7.65 15.29 2.47
N ARG A 103 -8.63 16.18 2.32
CA ARG A 103 -8.39 17.63 2.28
C ARG A 103 -7.83 18.09 3.63
N ASP A 104 -6.84 18.96 3.63
CA ASP A 104 -6.29 19.48 4.87
C ASP A 104 -7.27 20.42 5.58
N LEU A 105 -7.11 20.51 6.90
CA LEU A 105 -7.96 21.35 7.75
C LEU A 105 -7.93 22.81 7.28
N GLY A 106 -9.11 23.40 7.11
CA GLY A 106 -9.27 24.79 6.71
C GLY A 106 -9.08 25.06 5.22
N ARG A 107 -8.84 24.05 4.40
CA ARG A 107 -8.83 24.20 2.93
C ARG A 107 -10.26 24.13 2.37
N ASP A 108 -10.53 24.93 1.36
CA ASP A 108 -11.83 25.00 0.69
C ASP A 108 -11.91 24.01 -0.49
N PRO A 109 -13.04 23.31 -0.70
CA PRO A 109 -13.21 22.36 -1.80
C PRO A 109 -12.94 22.92 -3.20
N SER A 110 -12.99 24.23 -3.39
CA SER A 110 -12.66 24.85 -4.68
C SER A 110 -11.21 24.61 -5.14
N GLY A 111 -10.31 24.29 -4.21
CA GLY A 111 -8.91 23.92 -4.50
C GLY A 111 -8.69 22.46 -4.91
N ASP A 112 -9.71 21.62 -4.80
CA ASP A 112 -9.57 20.17 -5.06
C ASP A 112 -9.12 19.88 -6.49
N ALA A 113 -9.66 20.58 -7.48
CA ALA A 113 -9.31 20.35 -8.89
C ALA A 113 -7.83 20.63 -9.17
N GLU A 114 -7.27 21.69 -8.63
CA GLU A 114 -5.85 22.04 -8.77
C GLU A 114 -4.97 20.99 -8.08
N ALA A 115 -5.35 20.58 -6.87
CA ALA A 115 -4.63 19.55 -6.13
C ALA A 115 -4.65 18.19 -6.84
N ILE A 116 -5.77 17.79 -7.45
CA ILE A 116 -5.89 16.56 -8.25
C ILE A 116 -4.91 16.58 -9.43
N GLU A 117 -4.81 17.69 -10.16
CA GLU A 117 -3.87 17.80 -11.28
C GLU A 117 -2.40 17.79 -10.81
N ALA A 118 -2.09 18.43 -9.69
CA ALA A 118 -0.76 18.39 -9.10
C ALA A 118 -0.38 16.95 -8.69
N ILE A 119 -1.29 16.22 -8.04
CA ILE A 119 -1.10 14.82 -7.65
C ILE A 119 -0.89 13.94 -8.90
N ARG A 120 -1.74 14.10 -9.91
CA ARG A 120 -1.63 13.33 -11.16
C ARG A 120 -0.27 13.52 -11.83
N ALA A 121 0.17 14.77 -11.95
CA ALA A 121 1.47 15.10 -12.55
C ALA A 121 2.63 14.50 -11.74
N ALA A 122 2.62 14.67 -10.42
CA ALA A 122 3.67 14.18 -9.54
C ALA A 122 3.79 12.65 -9.57
N VAL A 123 2.66 11.92 -9.44
CA VAL A 123 2.63 10.45 -9.47
C VAL A 123 3.06 9.91 -10.83
N THR A 124 2.56 10.50 -11.91
CA THR A 124 2.94 10.09 -13.27
C THR A 124 4.45 10.28 -13.50
N SER A 125 4.98 11.40 -13.08
CA SER A 125 6.42 11.70 -13.23
C SER A 125 7.31 10.79 -12.40
N ALA A 126 6.96 10.56 -11.13
CA ALA A 126 7.80 9.80 -10.20
C ALA A 126 7.71 8.29 -10.40
N HIS A 127 6.53 7.78 -10.72
CA HIS A 127 6.25 6.33 -10.74
C HIS A 127 5.99 5.76 -12.15
N GLY A 128 5.80 6.62 -13.15
CA GLY A 128 5.51 6.18 -14.54
C GLY A 128 4.14 5.52 -14.68
N VAL A 129 3.21 5.78 -13.76
CA VAL A 129 1.82 5.30 -13.78
C VAL A 129 0.86 6.48 -13.68
N VAL A 130 -0.17 6.47 -14.52
CA VAL A 130 -1.22 7.48 -14.50
C VAL A 130 -2.34 7.00 -13.58
N PRO A 131 -2.67 7.71 -12.50
CA PRO A 131 -3.83 7.37 -11.68
C PRO A 131 -5.13 7.42 -12.50
N SER A 132 -5.91 6.35 -12.44
CA SER A 132 -7.21 6.28 -13.11
C SER A 132 -8.27 7.14 -12.42
N ASP A 133 -8.19 7.23 -11.10
CA ASP A 133 -9.04 8.12 -10.32
C ASP A 133 -8.27 8.71 -9.14
N ILE A 134 -8.55 9.96 -8.84
CA ILE A 134 -8.05 10.68 -7.67
C ILE A 134 -9.24 11.40 -7.04
N LYS A 135 -9.55 11.05 -5.79
CA LYS A 135 -10.62 11.70 -5.01
C LYS A 135 -10.06 12.40 -3.80
N ILE A 136 -10.38 13.67 -3.67
CA ILE A 136 -10.16 14.40 -2.44
C ILE A 136 -11.43 14.27 -1.61
N VAL A 137 -11.28 13.80 -0.39
CA VAL A 137 -12.37 13.53 0.55
C VAL A 137 -12.24 14.42 1.78
N ASP A 138 -13.29 14.49 2.57
CA ASP A 138 -13.28 15.27 3.81
C ASP A 138 -12.39 14.63 4.88
N VAL A 139 -12.04 15.40 5.87
CA VAL A 139 -11.21 14.97 7.00
C VAL A 139 -11.85 13.77 7.70
N ASP A 140 -11.01 12.78 8.04
CA ASP A 140 -11.38 11.52 8.69
C ASP A 140 -12.32 10.61 7.87
N ALA A 141 -12.45 10.86 6.56
CA ALA A 141 -13.21 9.99 5.66
C ALA A 141 -12.46 8.69 5.28
N ILE A 142 -11.13 8.67 5.36
CA ILE A 142 -10.33 7.49 5.09
C ILE A 142 -10.22 6.64 6.36
N ALA A 143 -10.70 5.40 6.28
CA ALA A 143 -10.67 4.48 7.41
C ALA A 143 -9.25 4.25 7.95
N ARG A 144 -9.12 4.19 9.27
CA ARG A 144 -7.87 3.91 9.99
C ARG A 144 -8.00 2.64 10.83
N SER A 145 -6.90 1.95 11.01
CA SER A 145 -6.82 0.81 11.94
C SER A 145 -6.83 1.28 13.40
N SER A 146 -6.97 0.36 14.34
CA SER A 146 -6.86 0.66 15.78
C SER A 146 -5.53 1.28 16.19
N SER A 147 -4.48 1.08 15.39
CA SER A 147 -3.17 1.71 15.58
C SER A 147 -3.03 3.07 14.88
N GLY A 148 -4.11 3.63 14.30
CA GLY A 148 -4.12 4.91 13.61
C GLY A 148 -3.58 4.90 12.18
N LYS A 149 -3.14 3.75 11.68
CA LYS A 149 -2.62 3.63 10.30
C LYS A 149 -3.77 3.57 9.29
N ILE A 150 -3.56 4.11 8.10
CA ILE A 150 -4.50 4.02 6.99
C ILE A 150 -4.85 2.56 6.68
N ALA A 151 -6.14 2.25 6.66
CA ALA A 151 -6.67 0.93 6.36
C ALA A 151 -7.02 0.82 4.86
N ARG A 152 -6.00 0.69 3.98
CA ARG A 152 -6.15 0.70 2.51
C ARG A 152 -7.22 -0.26 2.01
N ARG A 153 -7.30 -1.47 2.57
CA ARG A 153 -8.31 -2.47 2.19
C ARG A 153 -9.74 -2.01 2.50
N VAL A 154 -9.94 -1.29 3.61
CA VAL A 154 -11.24 -0.72 3.96
C VAL A 154 -11.54 0.46 3.03
N ALA A 155 -10.58 1.33 2.80
CA ALA A 155 -10.70 2.44 1.87
C ALA A 155 -11.07 1.98 0.45
N ARG A 156 -10.42 0.90 -0.04
CA ARG A 156 -10.75 0.27 -1.33
C ARG A 156 -12.19 -0.25 -1.37
N ARG A 157 -12.63 -0.99 -0.34
CA ARG A 157 -14.01 -1.50 -0.26
C ARG A 157 -15.05 -0.37 -0.28
N HIS A 158 -14.83 0.66 0.53
CA HIS A 158 -15.71 1.84 0.54
C HIS A 158 -15.75 2.53 -0.84
N TYR A 159 -14.59 2.66 -1.49
CA TYR A 159 -14.52 3.22 -2.84
C TYR A 159 -15.34 2.43 -3.85
N LEU A 160 -15.32 1.09 -3.77
CA LEU A 160 -16.07 0.17 -4.64
C LEU A 160 -17.55 0.04 -4.24
N GLY A 161 -17.98 0.61 -3.12
CA GLY A 161 -19.35 0.44 -2.61
C GLY A 161 -19.65 -0.97 -2.07
N GLU A 162 -18.61 -1.73 -1.73
CA GLU A 162 -18.75 -3.05 -1.15
C GLU A 162 -19.17 -2.93 0.34
N ALA A 163 -20.20 -3.68 0.75
CA ALA A 163 -20.63 -3.73 2.15
C ALA A 163 -19.54 -4.35 3.05
N GLU A 164 -19.55 -3.98 4.35
CA GLU A 164 -18.69 -4.58 5.36
C GLU A 164 -18.91 -6.08 5.58
#